data_2e8712f423aec03df483750d4172d8c3
#
_entry.id   2e8712f423aec03df483750d4172d8c3
#
_cell.length_a   1.000
_cell.length_b   1.000
_cell.length_c   1.000
_cell.angle_alpha   90.00
_cell.angle_beta   90.00
_cell.angle_gamma   90.00
#
_symmetry.space_group_name_H-M   'P 1'
#
loop_
_entity.id
_entity.type
_entity.pdbx_description
1 polymer ?
#
loop_
_entity_poly.entity_id
_entity_poly.type
_entity_poly.pdbx_seq_one_letter_code
_entity_poly.pdbx_strand_id
1 'polypeptide(L)'
;MPDMKLFAGNATPELAQRIANRLYTSLGDAAVGRFSDGEVSVQINENVRGGDIFIIQSTCPPTNDNLMELVVMVDALRRASAGRITAVIPYFGYARQDRRVRSARVPITAKVVADFLSSVGVDRVLTVDLHAEQIQGFFDVPVDNVFGSPILLEDMLQLNLDNPIVVSPDIGGVVRARAIAKLLNDTDMAIIDKRRPRANVSQVMHIIGDVAGRDCVLVDDMIDTGGTLCKAAEALKERGAKRVFAYATHPIFSGNAANNLRNSVIDEVVVCDTIPLTDEIKALPNVRTLTLSGMLAEAIRRISNEESISAMFEH
;
A
#
# COMPACT_ATOMS: atom_id res chain seq x y z
N MET A 1 -29.98 9.92 -0.35
CA MET A 1 -28.64 9.54 -0.81
C MET A 1 -28.77 8.22 -1.56
N PRO A 2 -27.99 7.94 -2.59
CA PRO A 2 -27.95 6.62 -3.19
C PRO A 2 -27.59 5.58 -2.12
N ASP A 3 -28.15 4.38 -2.24
CA ASP A 3 -27.89 3.28 -1.32
C ASP A 3 -26.42 2.84 -1.46
N MET A 4 -25.61 3.08 -0.43
CA MET A 4 -24.20 2.70 -0.43
C MET A 4 -24.06 1.20 -0.21
N LYS A 5 -23.33 0.51 -1.09
CA LYS A 5 -23.05 -0.92 -0.99
C LYS A 5 -21.55 -1.22 -1.16
N LEU A 6 -21.07 -2.15 -0.35
CA LEU A 6 -19.69 -2.60 -0.39
C LEU A 6 -19.61 -4.00 -1.00
N PHE A 7 -18.76 -4.19 -1.97
CA PHE A 7 -18.42 -5.51 -2.51
C PHE A 7 -16.94 -5.78 -2.28
N ALA A 8 -16.59 -7.04 -2.12
CA ALA A 8 -15.20 -7.45 -1.97
C ALA A 8 -14.82 -8.47 -3.04
N GLY A 9 -13.65 -8.31 -3.63
CA GLY A 9 -12.99 -9.39 -4.31
C GLY A 9 -12.20 -10.29 -3.35
N ASN A 10 -11.45 -11.23 -3.90
CA ASN A 10 -10.77 -12.27 -3.12
C ASN A 10 -9.40 -11.86 -2.57
N ALA A 11 -8.86 -10.70 -2.98
CA ALA A 11 -7.50 -10.30 -2.58
C ALA A 11 -7.37 -9.95 -1.09
N THR A 12 -8.36 -9.23 -0.52
CA THR A 12 -8.28 -8.71 0.84
C THR A 12 -9.61 -8.85 1.60
N PRO A 13 -10.17 -10.08 1.73
CA PRO A 13 -11.50 -10.29 2.32
C PRO A 13 -11.58 -9.87 3.79
N GLU A 14 -10.51 -10.10 4.57
CA GLU A 14 -10.48 -9.70 5.98
C GLU A 14 -10.51 -8.17 6.14
N LEU A 15 -9.76 -7.43 5.33
CA LEU A 15 -9.77 -5.96 5.35
C LEU A 15 -11.15 -5.44 4.93
N ALA A 16 -11.73 -6.00 3.86
CA ALA A 16 -13.07 -5.64 3.40
C ALA A 16 -14.13 -5.85 4.49
N GLN A 17 -14.08 -6.98 5.20
CA GLN A 17 -15.01 -7.25 6.30
C GLN A 17 -14.82 -6.28 7.47
N ARG A 18 -13.56 -5.93 7.81
CA ARG A 18 -13.27 -4.91 8.84
C ARG A 18 -13.81 -3.53 8.45
N ILE A 19 -13.68 -3.15 7.17
CA ILE A 19 -14.24 -1.89 6.64
C ILE A 19 -15.77 -1.90 6.76
N ALA A 20 -16.44 -2.97 6.33
CA ALA A 20 -17.88 -3.12 6.44
C ALA A 20 -18.38 -3.00 7.90
N ASN A 21 -17.68 -3.67 8.83
CA ASN A 21 -17.99 -3.58 10.26
C ASN A 21 -17.85 -2.16 10.81
N ARG A 22 -16.81 -1.41 10.37
CA ARG A 22 -16.62 0.01 10.75
C ARG A 22 -17.71 0.94 10.23
N LEU A 23 -18.27 0.61 9.07
CA LEU A 23 -19.37 1.35 8.45
C LEU A 23 -20.76 0.86 8.94
N TYR A 24 -20.81 -0.09 9.88
CA TYR A 24 -22.04 -0.69 10.38
C TYR A 24 -22.93 -1.27 9.26
N THR A 25 -22.30 -1.85 8.24
CA THR A 25 -22.97 -2.47 7.10
C THR A 25 -22.41 -3.89 6.85
N SER A 26 -22.99 -4.59 5.90
CA SER A 26 -22.49 -5.88 5.42
C SER A 26 -21.86 -5.74 4.04
N LEU A 27 -21.01 -6.70 3.68
CA LEU A 27 -20.61 -6.87 2.28
C LEU A 27 -21.80 -7.34 1.46
N GLY A 28 -21.90 -6.83 0.24
CA GLY A 28 -22.90 -7.22 -0.74
C GLY A 28 -22.74 -8.67 -1.18
N ASP A 29 -23.83 -9.28 -1.54
CA ASP A 29 -23.87 -10.67 -2.00
C ASP A 29 -23.38 -10.77 -3.45
N ALA A 30 -22.18 -11.29 -3.62
CA ALA A 30 -21.57 -11.59 -4.90
C ALA A 30 -20.79 -12.90 -4.84
N ALA A 31 -20.94 -13.73 -5.86
CA ALA A 31 -20.09 -14.89 -6.07
C ALA A 31 -18.93 -14.50 -6.99
N VAL A 32 -17.73 -14.49 -6.45
CA VAL A 32 -16.49 -14.18 -7.17
C VAL A 32 -15.60 -15.42 -7.15
N GLY A 33 -15.38 -16.02 -8.30
CA GLY A 33 -14.68 -17.30 -8.41
C GLY A 33 -14.01 -17.47 -9.78
N ARG A 34 -13.78 -18.73 -10.17
CA ARG A 34 -13.14 -19.08 -11.43
C ARG A 34 -13.86 -20.24 -12.10
N PHE A 35 -13.86 -20.23 -13.43
CA PHE A 35 -14.19 -21.39 -14.23
C PHE A 35 -13.06 -22.43 -14.15
N SER A 36 -13.31 -23.64 -14.64
CA SER A 36 -12.35 -24.74 -14.60
C SER A 36 -11.07 -24.50 -15.41
N ASP A 37 -11.12 -23.61 -16.38
CA ASP A 37 -9.99 -23.15 -17.19
C ASP A 37 -9.20 -21.99 -16.56
N GLY A 38 -9.68 -21.45 -15.42
CA GLY A 38 -9.02 -20.38 -14.66
C GLY A 38 -9.57 -18.98 -14.95
N GLU A 39 -10.49 -18.82 -15.93
CA GLU A 39 -11.12 -17.52 -16.17
C GLU A 39 -11.94 -17.06 -14.96
N VAL A 40 -11.93 -15.74 -14.73
CA VAL A 40 -12.69 -15.14 -13.62
C VAL A 40 -14.18 -15.22 -13.88
N SER A 41 -14.94 -15.65 -12.88
CA SER A 41 -16.40 -15.72 -12.89
C SER A 41 -16.97 -14.83 -11.78
N VAL A 42 -17.88 -13.92 -12.14
CA VAL A 42 -18.55 -13.03 -11.18
C VAL A 42 -20.05 -13.09 -11.39
N GLN A 43 -20.78 -13.19 -10.28
CA GLN A 43 -22.24 -13.06 -10.24
C GLN A 43 -22.63 -12.13 -9.08
N ILE A 44 -23.40 -11.08 -9.38
CA ILE A 44 -23.98 -10.19 -8.38
C ILE A 44 -25.38 -10.74 -8.03
N ASN A 45 -25.61 -11.06 -6.75
CA ASN A 45 -26.81 -11.74 -6.27
C ASN A 45 -27.83 -10.79 -5.63
N GLU A 46 -27.59 -9.49 -5.67
CA GLU A 46 -28.52 -8.50 -5.12
C GLU A 46 -28.77 -7.32 -6.07
N ASN A 47 -29.81 -6.54 -5.76
CA ASN A 47 -30.12 -5.36 -6.56
C ASN A 47 -29.14 -4.21 -6.27
N VAL A 48 -28.45 -3.73 -7.30
CA VAL A 48 -27.47 -2.63 -7.23
C VAL A 48 -27.88 -1.42 -8.06
N ARG A 49 -29.09 -1.45 -8.66
CA ARG A 49 -29.54 -0.40 -9.58
C ARG A 49 -29.58 0.97 -8.91
N GLY A 50 -28.84 1.92 -9.51
CA GLY A 50 -28.74 3.29 -9.03
C GLY A 50 -27.95 3.46 -7.72
N GLY A 51 -27.40 2.37 -7.17
CA GLY A 51 -26.62 2.38 -5.93
C GLY A 51 -25.24 3.03 -6.09
N ASP A 52 -24.68 3.48 -4.97
CA ASP A 52 -23.31 3.95 -4.83
C ASP A 52 -22.43 2.78 -4.38
N ILE A 53 -21.66 2.23 -5.31
CA ILE A 53 -21.00 0.94 -5.13
C ILE A 53 -19.50 1.13 -4.91
N PHE A 54 -18.97 0.49 -3.86
CA PHE A 54 -17.55 0.42 -3.55
C PHE A 54 -17.06 -1.02 -3.68
N ILE A 55 -16.06 -1.26 -4.52
CA ILE A 55 -15.43 -2.57 -4.70
C ILE A 55 -14.08 -2.54 -3.99
N ILE A 56 -13.92 -3.32 -2.94
CA ILE A 56 -12.67 -3.42 -2.17
C ILE A 56 -11.85 -4.57 -2.72
N GLN A 57 -10.76 -4.25 -3.42
CA GLN A 57 -9.89 -5.23 -4.06
C GLN A 57 -8.48 -4.68 -4.26
N SER A 58 -7.51 -5.17 -3.50
CA SER A 58 -6.10 -4.90 -3.79
C SER A 58 -5.66 -5.61 -5.08
N THR A 59 -4.86 -4.93 -5.90
CA THR A 59 -4.25 -5.57 -7.08
C THR A 59 -2.85 -6.11 -6.75
N CYS A 60 -2.76 -6.76 -5.57
CA CYS A 60 -1.57 -7.45 -5.06
C CYS A 60 -1.37 -8.82 -5.72
N PRO A 61 -0.25 -9.53 -5.45
CA PRO A 61 -0.07 -10.89 -5.95
C PRO A 61 -1.20 -11.86 -5.49
N PRO A 62 -1.69 -12.70 -6.44
CA PRO A 62 -1.37 -12.80 -7.86
C PRO A 62 -1.95 -11.64 -8.66
N THR A 63 -1.08 -10.71 -9.08
CA THR A 63 -1.47 -9.35 -9.53
C THR A 63 -2.40 -9.35 -10.73
N ASN A 64 -2.14 -10.19 -11.74
CA ASN A 64 -2.97 -10.27 -12.94
C ASN A 64 -4.37 -10.78 -12.63
N ASP A 65 -4.47 -11.75 -11.76
CA ASP A 65 -5.71 -12.37 -11.35
C ASP A 65 -6.58 -11.39 -10.57
N ASN A 66 -5.98 -10.73 -9.57
CA ASN A 66 -6.69 -9.76 -8.74
C ASN A 66 -7.12 -8.50 -9.52
N LEU A 67 -6.30 -8.07 -10.50
CA LEU A 67 -6.68 -7.00 -11.40
C LEU A 67 -7.85 -7.40 -12.30
N MET A 68 -7.78 -8.60 -12.93
CA MET A 68 -8.86 -9.08 -13.79
C MET A 68 -10.15 -9.30 -13.00
N GLU A 69 -10.07 -9.80 -11.78
CA GLU A 69 -11.22 -9.97 -10.89
C GLU A 69 -11.91 -8.62 -10.63
N LEU A 70 -11.15 -7.56 -10.31
CA LEU A 70 -11.69 -6.21 -10.15
C LEU A 70 -12.40 -5.73 -11.42
N VAL A 71 -11.76 -5.91 -12.58
CA VAL A 71 -12.30 -5.48 -13.89
C VAL A 71 -13.63 -6.17 -14.21
N VAL A 72 -13.69 -7.48 -14.00
CA VAL A 72 -14.93 -8.27 -14.29
C VAL A 72 -16.04 -7.90 -13.27
N MET A 73 -15.70 -7.63 -12.00
CA MET A 73 -16.66 -7.14 -11.02
C MET A 73 -17.24 -5.78 -11.42
N VAL A 74 -16.41 -4.85 -11.90
CA VAL A 74 -16.86 -3.53 -12.39
C VAL A 74 -17.85 -3.69 -13.55
N ASP A 75 -17.53 -4.52 -14.56
CA ASP A 75 -18.43 -4.75 -15.70
C ASP A 75 -19.76 -5.38 -15.25
N ALA A 76 -19.73 -6.36 -14.35
CA ALA A 76 -20.95 -6.99 -13.80
C ALA A 76 -21.86 -5.96 -13.12
N LEU A 77 -21.31 -5.12 -12.26
CA LEU A 77 -22.04 -4.06 -11.54
C LEU A 77 -22.57 -2.97 -12.48
N ARG A 78 -21.78 -2.57 -13.48
CA ARG A 78 -22.20 -1.62 -14.50
C ARG A 78 -23.37 -2.15 -15.32
N ARG A 79 -23.31 -3.43 -15.76
CA ARG A 79 -24.43 -4.10 -16.48
C ARG A 79 -25.67 -4.29 -15.58
N ALA A 80 -25.49 -4.40 -14.27
CA ALA A 80 -26.57 -4.42 -13.29
C ALA A 80 -27.13 -3.02 -13.00
N SER A 81 -26.65 -1.98 -13.71
CA SER A 81 -27.09 -0.57 -13.59
C SER A 81 -26.74 0.09 -12.25
N ALA A 82 -25.58 -0.21 -11.68
CA ALA A 82 -25.02 0.60 -10.59
C ALA A 82 -25.00 2.09 -10.98
N GLY A 83 -25.22 2.96 -10.03
CA GLY A 83 -25.23 4.42 -10.27
C GLY A 83 -23.86 5.05 -10.31
N ARG A 84 -22.97 4.64 -9.41
CA ARG A 84 -21.56 5.03 -9.32
C ARG A 84 -20.75 3.84 -8.84
N ILE A 85 -19.57 3.63 -9.40
CA ILE A 85 -18.66 2.54 -9.03
C ILE A 85 -17.31 3.12 -8.62
N THR A 86 -16.98 3.00 -7.34
CA THR A 86 -15.68 3.38 -6.78
C THR A 86 -14.83 2.14 -6.57
N ALA A 87 -13.68 2.06 -7.23
CA ALA A 87 -12.69 1.02 -6.97
C ALA A 87 -11.84 1.41 -5.77
N VAL A 88 -11.98 0.69 -4.66
CA VAL A 88 -11.14 0.82 -3.46
C VAL A 88 -9.99 -0.18 -3.59
N ILE A 89 -8.81 0.33 -3.91
CA ILE A 89 -7.62 -0.47 -4.21
C ILE A 89 -6.56 -0.19 -3.14
N PRO A 90 -6.57 -0.89 -1.97
CA PRO A 90 -5.63 -0.62 -0.88
C PRO A 90 -4.17 -0.71 -1.33
N TYR A 91 -3.83 -1.66 -2.20
CA TYR A 91 -2.54 -1.70 -2.89
C TYR A 91 -2.75 -1.66 -4.41
N PHE A 92 -2.22 -0.62 -5.07
CA PHE A 92 -2.26 -0.46 -6.52
C PHE A 92 -1.03 -1.14 -7.15
N GLY A 93 -1.24 -2.31 -7.73
CA GLY A 93 -0.21 -3.06 -8.44
C GLY A 93 0.26 -2.35 -9.72
N TYR A 94 1.43 -2.77 -10.24
CA TYR A 94 2.10 -2.15 -11.39
C TYR A 94 2.57 -0.69 -11.20
N ALA A 95 2.40 -0.11 -10.01
CA ALA A 95 2.77 1.27 -9.71
C ALA A 95 4.26 1.59 -9.87
N ARG A 96 5.14 0.58 -9.77
CA ARG A 96 6.60 0.76 -9.91
C ARG A 96 7.07 1.09 -11.33
N GLN A 97 6.23 0.90 -12.35
CA GLN A 97 6.49 1.29 -13.73
C GLN A 97 5.67 2.53 -14.11
N ASP A 98 5.99 3.64 -13.43
CA ASP A 98 5.32 4.94 -13.52
C ASP A 98 5.91 5.87 -14.59
N ARG A 99 7.08 5.52 -15.12
CA ARG A 99 7.83 6.36 -16.08
C ARG A 99 8.74 5.54 -17.00
N ARG A 100 9.07 6.12 -18.15
CA ARG A 100 10.08 5.57 -19.05
C ARG A 100 11.49 5.91 -18.59
N VAL A 101 12.34 4.91 -18.49
CA VAL A 101 13.79 5.10 -18.32
C VAL A 101 14.38 5.55 -19.66
N ARG A 102 15.21 6.61 -19.66
CA ARG A 102 15.73 7.24 -20.91
C ARG A 102 16.44 6.28 -21.87
N SER A 103 17.10 5.24 -21.35
CA SER A 103 17.91 4.30 -22.11
C SER A 103 17.17 3.02 -22.55
N ALA A 104 15.87 2.86 -22.19
CA ALA A 104 15.15 1.62 -22.40
C ALA A 104 13.80 1.84 -23.12
N ARG A 105 13.41 0.84 -23.92
CA ARG A 105 12.08 0.75 -24.55
C ARG A 105 11.19 -0.08 -23.64
N VAL A 106 10.66 0.57 -22.60
CA VAL A 106 9.81 -0.06 -21.57
C VAL A 106 8.42 0.57 -21.56
N PRO A 107 7.38 -0.17 -21.14
CA PRO A 107 6.05 0.39 -20.97
C PRO A 107 6.00 1.34 -19.75
N ILE A 108 4.91 2.10 -19.65
CA ILE A 108 4.46 2.75 -18.42
C ILE A 108 3.24 1.95 -17.96
N THR A 109 3.48 0.86 -17.24
CA THR A 109 2.42 -0.12 -16.93
C THR A 109 1.38 0.45 -15.98
N ALA A 110 1.76 1.38 -15.09
CA ALA A 110 0.81 2.11 -14.25
C ALA A 110 -0.25 2.85 -15.09
N LYS A 111 0.15 3.45 -16.24
CA LYS A 111 -0.80 4.09 -17.18
C LYS A 111 -1.70 3.06 -17.85
N VAL A 112 -1.16 1.92 -18.26
CA VAL A 112 -1.95 0.84 -18.89
C VAL A 112 -3.05 0.36 -17.94
N VAL A 113 -2.73 0.15 -16.66
CA VAL A 113 -3.72 -0.26 -15.66
C VAL A 113 -4.75 0.84 -15.39
N ALA A 114 -4.33 2.10 -15.31
CA ALA A 114 -5.23 3.25 -15.15
C ALA A 114 -6.24 3.36 -16.32
N ASP A 115 -5.76 3.22 -17.55
CA ASP A 115 -6.61 3.23 -18.76
C ASP A 115 -7.60 2.06 -18.76
N PHE A 116 -7.14 0.89 -18.34
CA PHE A 116 -7.97 -0.30 -18.28
C PHE A 116 -9.12 -0.14 -17.28
N LEU A 117 -8.84 0.35 -16.08
CA LEU A 117 -9.86 0.62 -15.06
C LEU A 117 -10.84 1.73 -15.49
N SER A 118 -10.35 2.81 -16.08
CA SER A 118 -11.20 3.88 -16.63
C SER A 118 -12.10 3.36 -17.74
N SER A 119 -11.56 2.56 -18.66
CA SER A 119 -12.31 2.03 -19.83
C SER A 119 -13.40 1.06 -19.44
N VAL A 120 -13.23 0.23 -18.40
CA VAL A 120 -14.27 -0.71 -17.97
C VAL A 120 -15.42 -0.01 -17.25
N GLY A 121 -15.22 1.23 -16.78
CA GLY A 121 -16.28 2.08 -16.21
C GLY A 121 -16.20 2.24 -14.70
N VAL A 122 -15.00 2.30 -14.15
CA VAL A 122 -14.76 2.84 -12.82
C VAL A 122 -15.02 4.34 -12.85
N ASP A 123 -15.81 4.87 -11.93
CA ASP A 123 -16.12 6.31 -11.83
C ASP A 123 -15.15 7.06 -10.90
N ARG A 124 -14.50 6.35 -9.98
CA ARG A 124 -13.54 6.89 -9.00
C ARG A 124 -12.61 5.79 -8.49
N VAL A 125 -11.39 6.17 -8.16
CA VAL A 125 -10.43 5.29 -7.49
C VAL A 125 -10.10 5.83 -6.10
N LEU A 126 -10.17 4.99 -5.07
CA LEU A 126 -9.62 5.23 -3.74
C LEU A 126 -8.45 4.27 -3.53
N THR A 127 -7.27 4.79 -3.24
CA THR A 127 -6.07 3.98 -3.04
C THR A 127 -5.22 4.53 -1.89
N VAL A 128 -4.23 3.75 -1.44
CA VAL A 128 -3.35 4.14 -0.34
C VAL A 128 -1.90 4.21 -0.84
N ASP A 129 -1.19 5.27 -0.47
CA ASP A 129 0.26 5.45 -0.70
C ASP A 129 0.74 4.97 -2.08
N LEU A 130 0.27 5.60 -3.15
CA LEU A 130 0.80 5.34 -4.49
C LEU A 130 2.32 5.45 -4.50
N HIS A 131 3.00 4.51 -5.14
CA HIS A 131 4.46 4.52 -5.28
C HIS A 131 4.99 5.85 -5.83
N ALA A 132 4.23 6.49 -6.69
CA ALA A 132 4.51 7.81 -7.23
C ALA A 132 3.19 8.60 -7.36
N GLU A 133 3.12 9.77 -6.74
CA GLU A 133 1.89 10.57 -6.67
C GLU A 133 1.36 10.98 -8.05
N GLN A 134 2.25 11.16 -9.03
CA GLN A 134 1.87 11.49 -10.41
C GLN A 134 1.02 10.42 -11.10
N ILE A 135 0.94 9.19 -10.57
CA ILE A 135 0.06 8.14 -11.09
C ILE A 135 -1.41 8.57 -11.05
N GLN A 136 -1.81 9.44 -10.11
CA GLN A 136 -3.15 10.03 -10.06
C GLN A 136 -3.51 10.71 -11.39
N GLY A 137 -2.55 11.36 -12.03
CA GLY A 137 -2.71 12.00 -13.34
C GLY A 137 -2.80 11.04 -14.54
N PHE A 138 -2.67 9.73 -14.34
CA PHE A 138 -2.83 8.73 -15.40
C PHE A 138 -4.28 8.30 -15.60
N PHE A 139 -5.14 8.58 -14.64
CA PHE A 139 -6.55 8.26 -14.69
C PHE A 139 -7.36 9.39 -15.33
N ASP A 140 -8.40 9.02 -16.06
CA ASP A 140 -9.40 9.96 -16.59
C ASP A 140 -10.57 10.17 -15.60
N VAL A 141 -10.50 9.55 -14.43
CA VAL A 141 -11.48 9.64 -13.34
C VAL A 141 -10.80 10.19 -12.08
N PRO A 142 -11.56 10.76 -11.12
CA PRO A 142 -11.00 11.20 -9.85
C PRO A 142 -10.28 10.08 -9.09
N VAL A 143 -9.14 10.41 -8.49
CA VAL A 143 -8.35 9.51 -7.65
C VAL A 143 -8.16 10.14 -6.28
N ASP A 144 -8.59 9.45 -5.24
CA ASP A 144 -8.30 9.77 -3.85
C ASP A 144 -7.14 8.88 -3.40
N ASN A 145 -5.94 9.44 -3.34
CA ASN A 145 -4.76 8.77 -2.77
C ASN A 145 -4.66 9.19 -1.30
N VAL A 146 -5.03 8.29 -0.40
CA VAL A 146 -4.92 8.50 1.05
C VAL A 146 -3.59 7.96 1.57
N PHE A 147 -3.17 8.42 2.76
CA PHE A 147 -1.86 8.11 3.30
C PHE A 147 -1.96 7.21 4.52
N GLY A 148 -1.17 6.12 4.55
CA GLY A 148 -1.02 5.24 5.71
C GLY A 148 -0.19 5.88 6.84
N SER A 149 0.54 6.95 6.54
CA SER A 149 1.45 7.61 7.48
C SER A 149 0.83 8.00 8.83
N PRO A 150 -0.42 8.48 8.96
CA PRO A 150 -1.00 8.74 10.27
C PRO A 150 -1.10 7.50 11.16
N ILE A 151 -1.46 6.35 10.58
CA ILE A 151 -1.56 5.07 11.31
C ILE A 151 -0.18 4.57 11.74
N LEU A 152 0.81 4.67 10.84
CA LEU A 152 2.20 4.32 11.14
C LEU A 152 2.78 5.24 12.23
N LEU A 153 2.50 6.55 12.15
CA LEU A 153 2.96 7.54 13.12
C LEU A 153 2.35 7.32 14.51
N GLU A 154 1.05 7.04 14.59
CA GLU A 154 0.38 6.73 15.87
C GLU A 154 1.07 5.57 16.57
N ASP A 155 1.41 4.52 15.85
CA ASP A 155 2.15 3.37 16.36
C ASP A 155 3.58 3.74 16.79
N MET A 156 4.31 4.52 15.98
CA MET A 156 5.65 5.00 16.33
C MET A 156 5.66 5.82 17.62
N LEU A 157 4.64 6.65 17.84
CA LEU A 157 4.51 7.49 19.05
C LEU A 157 4.22 6.66 20.31
N GLN A 158 3.66 5.45 20.17
CA GLN A 158 3.42 4.53 21.29
C GLN A 158 4.68 3.72 21.65
N LEU A 159 5.68 3.66 20.76
CA LEU A 159 6.95 3.03 21.06
C LEU A 159 7.81 3.94 21.95
N ASN A 160 8.42 3.35 22.99
CA ASN A 160 9.45 4.04 23.76
C ASN A 160 10.75 4.12 22.95
N LEU A 161 10.79 5.01 21.93
CA LEU A 161 11.98 5.25 21.13
C LEU A 161 12.98 6.12 21.89
N ASP A 162 14.24 5.71 21.91
CA ASP A 162 15.34 6.45 22.54
C ASP A 162 16.09 7.25 21.49
N ASN A 163 16.01 8.58 21.60
CA ASN A 163 16.65 9.51 20.67
C ASN A 163 16.41 9.12 19.18
N PRO A 164 15.14 9.05 18.73
CA PRO A 164 14.81 8.51 17.41
C PRO A 164 15.42 9.31 16.25
N ILE A 165 15.68 8.62 15.14
CA ILE A 165 16.01 9.22 13.87
C ILE A 165 15.26 8.51 12.75
N VAL A 166 14.58 9.27 11.88
CA VAL A 166 13.89 8.69 10.72
C VAL A 166 14.90 8.49 9.59
N VAL A 167 14.88 7.32 8.97
CA VAL A 167 15.85 6.93 7.94
C VAL A 167 15.13 6.66 6.63
N SER A 168 15.53 7.38 5.58
CA SER A 168 15.13 7.05 4.21
C SER A 168 16.03 5.94 3.67
N PRO A 169 15.49 4.80 3.22
CA PRO A 169 16.28 3.68 2.69
C PRO A 169 16.92 3.99 1.33
N ASP A 170 16.52 5.08 0.67
CA ASP A 170 17.13 5.59 -0.56
C ASP A 170 16.74 7.06 -0.82
N ILE A 171 17.28 7.63 -1.90
CA ILE A 171 17.02 9.04 -2.27
C ILE A 171 15.53 9.27 -2.64
N GLY A 172 14.87 8.28 -3.21
CA GLY A 172 13.46 8.39 -3.63
C GLY A 172 12.49 8.55 -2.46
N GLY A 173 12.77 7.92 -1.32
CA GLY A 173 11.94 7.98 -0.11
C GLY A 173 12.14 9.23 0.77
N VAL A 174 13.05 10.14 0.43
CA VAL A 174 13.42 11.29 1.29
C VAL A 174 12.22 12.18 1.65
N VAL A 175 11.33 12.43 0.70
CA VAL A 175 10.15 13.29 0.95
C VAL A 175 9.24 12.65 2.00
N ARG A 176 8.98 11.34 1.88
CA ARG A 176 8.18 10.56 2.85
C ARG A 176 8.84 10.54 4.23
N ALA A 177 10.14 10.22 4.28
CA ALA A 177 10.89 10.20 5.54
C ALA A 177 10.86 11.56 6.24
N ARG A 178 10.98 12.65 5.49
CA ARG A 178 10.91 14.03 6.02
C ARG A 178 9.54 14.34 6.59
N ALA A 179 8.47 13.94 5.92
CA ALA A 179 7.10 14.13 6.42
C ALA A 179 6.89 13.41 7.76
N ILE A 180 7.33 12.15 7.86
CA ILE A 180 7.26 11.39 9.12
C ILE A 180 8.14 12.02 10.20
N ALA A 181 9.39 12.41 9.90
CA ALA A 181 10.30 13.03 10.86
C ALA A 181 9.70 14.31 11.47
N LYS A 182 9.07 15.15 10.64
CA LYS A 182 8.39 16.36 11.08
C LYS A 182 7.25 16.06 12.06
N LEU A 183 6.46 15.03 11.78
CA LEU A 183 5.33 14.62 12.61
C LEU A 183 5.79 13.83 13.86
N LEU A 184 6.93 13.18 13.82
CA LEU A 184 7.55 12.49 14.95
C LEU A 184 8.41 13.47 15.78
N ASN A 185 7.76 14.52 16.31
CA ASN A 185 8.38 15.56 17.15
C ASN A 185 9.56 16.30 16.47
N ASP A 186 9.48 16.50 15.15
CA ASP A 186 10.53 17.18 14.37
C ASP A 186 11.93 16.56 14.56
N THR A 187 11.96 15.21 14.58
CA THR A 187 13.20 14.47 14.79
C THR A 187 14.15 14.58 13.60
N ASP A 188 15.43 14.31 13.82
CA ASP A 188 16.44 14.27 12.76
C ASP A 188 16.12 13.19 11.70
N MET A 189 16.76 13.36 10.55
CA MET A 189 16.65 12.42 9.44
C MET A 189 18.02 11.98 8.93
N ALA A 190 18.13 10.69 8.58
CA ALA A 190 19.27 10.15 7.83
C ALA A 190 18.82 9.59 6.48
N ILE A 191 19.75 9.51 5.55
CA ILE A 191 19.51 9.01 4.20
C ILE A 191 20.56 7.93 3.88
N ILE A 192 20.12 6.82 3.30
CA ILE A 192 21.01 5.78 2.80
C ILE A 192 21.21 6.00 1.29
N ASP A 193 22.40 6.44 0.90
CA ASP A 193 22.80 6.58 -0.49
C ASP A 193 23.47 5.29 -0.97
N LYS A 194 22.82 4.64 -1.95
CA LYS A 194 23.25 3.37 -2.54
C LYS A 194 24.14 3.63 -3.74
N ARG A 195 25.45 3.47 -3.59
CA ARG A 195 26.39 3.63 -4.69
C ARG A 195 26.86 2.27 -5.19
N ARG A 196 26.80 2.07 -6.50
CA ARG A 196 27.51 0.97 -7.18
C ARG A 196 28.76 1.55 -7.84
N PRO A 197 29.94 1.41 -7.22
CA PRO A 197 31.18 2.02 -7.77
C PRO A 197 31.57 1.43 -9.13
N ARG A 198 31.22 0.16 -9.41
CA ARG A 198 31.44 -0.55 -10.70
C ARG A 198 30.46 -1.71 -10.84
N ALA A 199 30.25 -2.18 -12.08
CA ALA A 199 29.57 -3.46 -12.33
C ALA A 199 30.34 -4.59 -11.60
N ASN A 200 29.59 -5.49 -10.92
CA ASN A 200 30.11 -6.64 -10.13
C ASN A 200 30.86 -6.29 -8.82
N VAL A 201 30.76 -5.07 -8.30
CA VAL A 201 31.24 -4.73 -6.96
C VAL A 201 30.07 -4.67 -5.98
N SER A 202 30.30 -5.12 -4.73
CA SER A 202 29.28 -5.05 -3.66
C SER A 202 28.74 -3.64 -3.52
N GLN A 203 27.44 -3.53 -3.33
CA GLN A 203 26.77 -2.25 -3.13
C GLN A 203 27.24 -1.64 -1.81
N VAL A 204 27.86 -0.47 -1.87
CA VAL A 204 28.28 0.27 -0.69
C VAL A 204 27.12 1.17 -0.26
N MET A 205 26.72 1.03 1.00
CA MET A 205 25.72 1.89 1.64
C MET A 205 26.44 3.06 2.31
N HIS A 206 26.17 4.28 1.84
CA HIS A 206 26.69 5.49 2.46
C HIS A 206 25.58 6.16 3.26
N ILE A 207 25.74 6.26 4.58
CA ILE A 207 24.76 6.88 5.46
C ILE A 207 25.11 8.35 5.65
N ILE A 208 24.15 9.21 5.33
CA ILE A 208 24.22 10.66 5.54
C ILE A 208 23.33 10.96 6.76
N GLY A 209 23.92 11.43 7.83
CA GLY A 209 23.29 11.67 9.14
C GLY A 209 24.00 10.89 10.25
N ASP A 210 23.80 11.31 11.49
CA ASP A 210 24.39 10.67 12.67
C ASP A 210 23.38 9.72 13.32
N VAL A 211 23.68 8.41 13.26
CA VAL A 211 22.80 7.32 13.72
C VAL A 211 23.35 6.60 14.97
N ALA A 212 24.56 6.96 15.42
CA ALA A 212 25.22 6.29 16.52
C ALA A 212 24.45 6.47 17.84
N GLY A 213 24.18 5.37 18.54
CA GLY A 213 23.45 5.33 19.81
C GLY A 213 21.96 5.65 19.71
N ARG A 214 21.39 5.74 18.52
CA ARG A 214 19.99 6.15 18.27
C ARG A 214 19.12 4.97 17.84
N ASP A 215 17.81 5.10 18.07
CA ASP A 215 16.80 4.22 17.48
C ASP A 215 16.48 4.72 16.07
N CYS A 216 16.80 3.88 15.09
CA CYS A 216 16.60 4.20 13.68
C CYS A 216 15.27 3.66 13.18
N VAL A 217 14.45 4.53 12.58
CA VAL A 217 13.15 4.18 12.00
C VAL A 217 13.24 4.28 10.47
N LEU A 218 13.45 3.17 9.79
CA LEU A 218 13.41 3.08 8.33
C LEU A 218 11.96 3.20 7.85
N VAL A 219 11.69 4.11 6.91
CA VAL A 219 10.34 4.33 6.38
C VAL A 219 10.34 4.22 4.86
N ASP A 220 9.45 3.37 4.34
CA ASP A 220 9.25 3.19 2.90
C ASP A 220 7.76 3.07 2.55
N ASP A 221 7.39 3.09 1.25
CA ASP A 221 6.02 2.77 0.81
C ASP A 221 5.77 1.26 0.82
N MET A 222 6.76 0.47 0.44
CA MET A 222 6.59 -0.97 0.32
C MET A 222 7.85 -1.75 0.67
N ILE A 223 7.66 -2.96 1.16
CA ILE A 223 8.72 -3.95 1.33
C ILE A 223 8.46 -5.09 0.35
N ASP A 224 9.33 -5.23 -0.66
CA ASP A 224 9.24 -6.31 -1.64
C ASP A 224 10.03 -7.54 -1.14
N THR A 225 11.22 -7.80 -1.64
CA THR A 225 12.02 -8.95 -1.19
C THR A 225 12.69 -8.75 0.18
N GLY A 226 12.65 -7.54 0.72
CA GLY A 226 13.30 -7.18 1.98
C GLY A 226 14.83 -7.08 1.91
N GLY A 227 15.48 -7.55 0.84
CA GLY A 227 16.94 -7.62 0.78
C GLY A 227 17.64 -6.26 0.90
N THR A 228 17.09 -5.22 0.27
CA THR A 228 17.62 -3.85 0.39
C THR A 228 17.44 -3.30 1.81
N LEU A 229 16.27 -3.53 2.39
CA LEU A 229 15.93 -3.10 3.75
C LEU A 229 16.85 -3.74 4.78
N CYS A 230 17.08 -5.06 4.68
CA CYS A 230 17.99 -5.79 5.58
C CYS A 230 19.43 -5.27 5.50
N LYS A 231 19.95 -5.03 4.30
CA LYS A 231 21.29 -4.43 4.13
C LYS A 231 21.35 -3.01 4.68
N ALA A 232 20.28 -2.23 4.54
CA ALA A 232 20.18 -0.90 5.13
C ALA A 232 20.28 -0.98 6.67
N ALA A 233 19.56 -1.93 7.27
CA ALA A 233 19.61 -2.16 8.71
C ALA A 233 21.00 -2.63 9.19
N GLU A 234 21.65 -3.53 8.45
CA GLU A 234 23.04 -3.95 8.74
C GLU A 234 23.97 -2.75 8.76
N ALA A 235 23.93 -1.89 7.72
CA ALA A 235 24.76 -0.69 7.65
C ALA A 235 24.49 0.29 8.80
N LEU A 236 23.23 0.44 9.24
CA LEU A 236 22.87 1.25 10.41
C LEU A 236 23.46 0.67 11.70
N LYS A 237 23.36 -0.64 11.91
CA LYS A 237 23.95 -1.32 13.07
C LYS A 237 25.48 -1.21 13.08
N GLU A 238 26.15 -1.36 11.92
CA GLU A 238 27.61 -1.17 11.78
C GLU A 238 28.04 0.29 12.12
N ARG A 239 27.15 1.26 11.93
CA ARG A 239 27.38 2.66 12.31
C ARG A 239 26.95 2.99 13.74
N GLY A 240 26.61 1.95 14.54
CA GLY A 240 26.33 2.09 15.96
C GLY A 240 24.85 2.40 16.28
N ALA A 241 23.92 2.19 15.36
CA ALA A 241 22.48 2.29 15.67
C ALA A 241 22.11 1.34 16.82
N LYS A 242 21.34 1.83 17.81
CA LYS A 242 20.90 1.06 18.98
C LYS A 242 19.86 0.01 18.60
N ARG A 243 18.77 0.44 18.02
CA ARG A 243 17.70 -0.41 17.47
C ARG A 243 17.37 0.04 16.04
N VAL A 244 16.84 -0.86 15.22
CA VAL A 244 16.39 -0.56 13.86
C VAL A 244 14.98 -1.09 13.68
N PHE A 245 14.06 -0.18 13.44
CA PHE A 245 12.67 -0.45 13.10
C PHE A 245 12.45 -0.19 11.61
N ALA A 246 11.55 -0.94 10.98
CA ALA A 246 11.17 -0.72 9.61
C ALA A 246 9.66 -0.58 9.48
N TYR A 247 9.20 0.49 8.87
CA TYR A 247 7.80 0.79 8.65
C TYR A 247 7.50 0.94 7.17
N ALA A 248 6.47 0.25 6.69
CA ALA A 248 6.00 0.40 5.33
C ALA A 248 4.49 0.17 5.23
N THR A 249 3.86 0.83 4.26
CA THR A 249 2.43 0.68 4.02
C THR A 249 2.11 -0.67 3.35
N HIS A 250 2.93 -1.10 2.38
CA HIS A 250 2.62 -2.25 1.54
C HIS A 250 3.57 -3.43 1.75
N PRO A 251 3.10 -4.52 2.37
CA PRO A 251 3.87 -5.75 2.57
C PRO A 251 3.79 -6.67 1.35
N ILE A 252 4.54 -6.39 0.29
CA ILE A 252 4.55 -7.27 -0.89
C ILE A 252 5.18 -8.62 -0.51
N PHE A 253 6.28 -8.59 0.21
CA PHE A 253 7.01 -9.74 0.75
C PHE A 253 7.20 -10.88 -0.26
N SER A 254 7.64 -10.51 -1.47
CA SER A 254 7.85 -11.48 -2.54
C SER A 254 9.17 -12.25 -2.40
N GLY A 255 9.26 -13.35 -3.14
CA GLY A 255 10.49 -14.12 -3.28
C GLY A 255 11.04 -14.61 -1.94
N ASN A 256 12.26 -14.23 -1.57
CA ASN A 256 12.95 -14.69 -0.35
C ASN A 256 12.72 -13.78 0.88
N ALA A 257 11.65 -12.98 0.88
CA ALA A 257 11.41 -11.97 1.93
C ALA A 257 11.37 -12.57 3.35
N ALA A 258 10.66 -13.68 3.55
CA ALA A 258 10.56 -14.32 4.85
C ALA A 258 11.92 -14.73 5.41
N ASN A 259 12.78 -15.30 4.57
CA ASN A 259 14.12 -15.71 4.99
C ASN A 259 15.04 -14.49 5.23
N ASN A 260 14.94 -13.46 4.40
CA ASN A 260 15.68 -12.20 4.60
C ASN A 260 15.32 -11.56 5.93
N LEU A 261 14.03 -11.44 6.25
CA LEU A 261 13.55 -10.83 7.49
C LEU A 261 13.90 -11.67 8.72
N ARG A 262 13.80 -13.02 8.63
CA ARG A 262 14.14 -13.95 9.71
C ARG A 262 15.61 -13.81 10.13
N ASN A 263 16.50 -13.59 9.19
CA ASN A 263 17.94 -13.49 9.41
C ASN A 263 18.43 -12.04 9.53
N SER A 264 17.54 -11.06 9.53
CA SER A 264 17.91 -9.66 9.59
C SER A 264 18.25 -9.20 11.01
N VAL A 265 18.94 -8.07 11.08
CA VAL A 265 19.23 -7.35 12.33
C VAL A 265 18.15 -6.32 12.67
N ILE A 266 17.02 -6.36 11.97
CA ILE A 266 15.87 -5.46 12.21
C ILE A 266 15.15 -5.93 13.46
N ASP A 267 14.98 -5.02 14.40
CA ASP A 267 14.34 -5.33 15.69
C ASP A 267 12.83 -5.54 15.50
N GLU A 268 12.17 -4.73 14.65
CA GLU A 268 10.75 -4.89 14.31
C GLU A 268 10.43 -4.35 12.91
N VAL A 269 9.57 -5.05 12.19
CA VAL A 269 9.00 -4.66 10.90
C VAL A 269 7.50 -4.45 11.07
N VAL A 270 7.02 -3.26 10.81
CA VAL A 270 5.61 -2.87 10.93
C VAL A 270 5.06 -2.52 9.56
N VAL A 271 3.97 -3.15 9.17
CA VAL A 271 3.33 -2.97 7.86
C VAL A 271 1.82 -2.78 8.01
N CYS A 272 1.17 -2.32 6.94
CA CYS A 272 -0.29 -2.24 6.94
C CYS A 272 -0.93 -3.46 6.26
N ASP A 273 -2.25 -3.62 6.46
CA ASP A 273 -3.03 -4.74 5.92
C ASP A 273 -3.55 -4.52 4.48
N THR A 274 -2.81 -3.75 3.67
CA THR A 274 -3.12 -3.52 2.25
C THR A 274 -2.94 -4.77 1.38
N ILE A 275 -2.12 -5.70 1.84
CA ILE A 275 -1.82 -6.99 1.21
C ILE A 275 -1.84 -8.06 2.31
N PRO A 276 -2.55 -9.18 2.14
CA PRO A 276 -2.53 -10.26 3.11
C PRO A 276 -1.14 -10.86 3.27
N LEU A 277 -0.70 -11.06 4.51
CA LEU A 277 0.55 -11.74 4.80
C LEU A 277 0.39 -13.25 4.59
N THR A 278 1.43 -13.88 4.04
CA THR A 278 1.54 -15.35 4.00
C THR A 278 1.73 -15.91 5.41
N ASP A 279 1.39 -17.18 5.63
CA ASP A 279 1.56 -17.82 6.94
C ASP A 279 3.02 -17.84 7.39
N GLU A 280 3.96 -17.95 6.44
CA GLU A 280 5.39 -17.89 6.72
C GLU A 280 5.82 -16.53 7.29
N ILE A 281 5.29 -15.42 6.75
CA ILE A 281 5.56 -14.07 7.26
C ILE A 281 4.84 -13.84 8.59
N LYS A 282 3.59 -14.28 8.74
CA LYS A 282 2.84 -14.18 10.01
C LYS A 282 3.54 -14.89 11.18
N ALA A 283 4.29 -15.95 10.88
CA ALA A 283 5.05 -16.71 11.87
C ALA A 283 6.34 -16.00 12.34
N LEU A 284 6.76 -14.91 11.71
CA LEU A 284 7.95 -14.15 12.11
C LEU A 284 7.63 -13.31 13.35
N PRO A 285 8.39 -13.46 14.46
CA PRO A 285 8.10 -12.76 15.72
C PRO A 285 8.36 -11.26 15.65
N ASN A 286 9.14 -10.81 14.67
CA ASN A 286 9.50 -9.41 14.47
C ASN A 286 8.68 -8.72 13.38
N VAL A 287 7.60 -9.33 12.89
CA VAL A 287 6.70 -8.70 11.90
C VAL A 287 5.34 -8.45 12.53
N ARG A 288 4.85 -7.21 12.44
CA ARG A 288 3.57 -6.79 12.98
C ARG A 288 2.76 -6.04 11.92
N THR A 289 1.42 -6.19 11.96
CA THR A 289 0.50 -5.58 11.00
C THR A 289 -0.42 -4.59 11.68
N LEU A 290 -0.57 -3.40 11.09
CA LEU A 290 -1.55 -2.38 11.45
C LEU A 290 -2.71 -2.40 10.45
N THR A 291 -3.92 -2.14 10.93
CA THR A 291 -5.09 -2.12 10.04
C THR A 291 -5.42 -0.72 9.56
N LEU A 292 -5.65 -0.58 8.27
CA LEU A 292 -6.14 0.65 7.64
C LEU A 292 -7.67 0.70 7.57
N SER A 293 -8.38 -0.29 8.14
CA SER A 293 -9.84 -0.41 8.01
C SER A 293 -10.59 0.82 8.49
N GLY A 294 -10.13 1.49 9.56
CA GLY A 294 -10.75 2.72 10.08
C GLY A 294 -10.62 3.89 9.11
N MET A 295 -9.42 4.11 8.59
CA MET A 295 -9.13 5.17 7.63
C MET A 295 -9.89 4.96 6.30
N LEU A 296 -9.86 3.73 5.76
CA LEU A 296 -10.57 3.40 4.52
C LEU A 296 -12.10 3.51 4.69
N ALA A 297 -12.64 3.07 5.83
CA ALA A 297 -14.07 3.23 6.13
C ALA A 297 -14.47 4.72 6.17
N GLU A 298 -13.67 5.58 6.82
CA GLU A 298 -13.94 7.02 6.85
C GLU A 298 -13.83 7.65 5.46
N ALA A 299 -12.83 7.25 4.65
CA ALA A 299 -12.71 7.72 3.27
C ALA A 299 -13.93 7.32 2.42
N ILE A 300 -14.36 6.06 2.51
CA ILE A 300 -15.57 5.56 1.82
C ILE A 300 -16.80 6.35 2.25
N ARG A 301 -17.00 6.56 3.56
CA ARG A 301 -18.13 7.35 4.10
C ARG A 301 -18.12 8.77 3.52
N ARG A 302 -16.96 9.42 3.50
CA ARG A 302 -16.81 10.78 2.95
C ARG A 302 -17.10 10.83 1.46
N ILE A 303 -16.58 9.89 0.68
CA ILE A 303 -16.88 9.80 -0.76
C ILE A 303 -18.38 9.63 -1.00
N SER A 304 -19.04 8.74 -0.24
CA SER A 304 -20.47 8.50 -0.37
C SER A 304 -21.33 9.72 0.03
N ASN A 305 -20.86 10.48 1.02
CA ASN A 305 -21.52 11.70 1.49
C ASN A 305 -21.09 12.99 0.74
N GLU A 306 -20.19 12.87 -0.24
CA GLU A 306 -19.62 14.03 -0.98
C GLU A 306 -18.86 15.01 -0.07
N GLU A 307 -18.20 14.49 0.98
CA GLU A 307 -17.36 15.23 1.91
C GLU A 307 -15.89 15.26 1.47
N SER A 308 -15.12 16.24 1.94
CA SER A 308 -13.69 16.39 1.63
C SER A 308 -12.86 15.25 2.21
N ILE A 309 -12.07 14.58 1.36
CA ILE A 309 -11.06 13.59 1.76
C ILE A 309 -9.81 14.26 2.34
N SER A 310 -9.40 15.42 1.77
CA SER A 310 -8.21 16.16 2.23
C SER A 310 -8.30 16.53 3.70
N ALA A 311 -9.50 16.83 4.20
CA ALA A 311 -9.74 17.17 5.61
C ALA A 311 -9.38 16.03 6.60
N MET A 312 -9.15 14.80 6.12
CA MET A 312 -8.66 13.69 6.97
C MET A 312 -7.18 13.84 7.33
N PHE A 313 -6.43 14.69 6.62
CA PHE A 313 -4.96 14.82 6.71
C PHE A 313 -4.51 16.26 7.02
N GLU A 314 -5.46 17.18 7.26
CA GLU A 314 -5.19 18.54 7.70
C GLU A 314 -4.92 18.54 9.22
N HIS A 315 -3.62 18.66 9.59
CA HIS A 315 -3.17 18.84 11.00
C HIS A 315 -2.14 19.95 11.09
#